data_cc10ef93db00b5f62b18ee6c0cadd7fc
#
_entry.id   cc10ef93db00b5f62b18ee6c0cadd7fc
#
_cell.length_a   1.000
_cell.length_b   1.000
_cell.length_c   1.000
_cell.angle_alpha   90.00
_cell.angle_beta   90.00
_cell.angle_gamma   90.00
#
_symmetry.space_group_name_H-M   'P 1'
#
loop_
_entity.id
_entity.type
_entity.pdbx_description
1 polymer ?
#
loop_
_entity_poly.entity_id
_entity_poly.type
_entity_poly.pdbx_seq_one_letter_code
_entity_poly.pdbx_strand_id
1 'polypeptide(L)'
;MIQKPNLLLDVDEVICFEGFLDAVNDFLGTTYQIDDFTDYFIDEVTIPKEQFQEFQEFVRKRNLYETAKLLPGAQETIAALREKYEIFFLSSCVNPFDLEGSGKLFQDKYNYLRSTLPDIHPGNYIFTSAKHLIHANVQIDDLLKNLNDNNTVQILFPSYHNRDVTEEELAKRNVIRAGTDWRHGWEEVGKILLDEKSPVYTLRRGR
;
A
#
# COMPACT_ATOMS: atom_id res chain seq x y z
N MET A 1 6.33 -7.95 -29.74
CA MET A 1 6.68 -8.10 -28.31
C MET A 1 5.38 -8.46 -27.58
N ILE A 2 5.39 -9.48 -26.73
CA ILE A 2 4.24 -9.81 -25.89
C ILE A 2 4.15 -8.72 -24.82
N GLN A 3 3.02 -8.04 -24.74
CA GLN A 3 2.79 -7.01 -23.72
C GLN A 3 2.79 -7.66 -22.34
N LYS A 4 3.54 -7.10 -21.38
CA LYS A 4 3.53 -7.55 -20.00
C LYS A 4 2.14 -7.25 -19.39
N PRO A 5 1.60 -8.12 -18.51
CA PRO A 5 0.41 -7.79 -17.76
C PRO A 5 0.67 -6.62 -16.80
N ASN A 6 -0.33 -5.79 -16.59
CA ASN A 6 -0.26 -4.65 -15.68
C ASN A 6 -0.44 -5.09 -14.23
N LEU A 7 0.39 -4.55 -13.34
CA LEU A 7 0.34 -4.76 -11.90
C LEU A 7 0.19 -3.41 -11.19
N LEU A 8 -0.89 -3.24 -10.44
CA LEU A 8 -1.11 -2.09 -9.55
C LEU A 8 -0.61 -2.42 -8.15
N LEU A 9 0.22 -1.55 -7.59
CA LEU A 9 0.73 -1.64 -6.23
C LEU A 9 0.29 -0.41 -5.44
N ASP A 10 -0.34 -0.62 -4.30
CA ASP A 10 -0.43 0.46 -3.31
C ASP A 10 0.94 0.76 -2.71
N VAL A 11 1.08 1.89 -2.03
CA VAL A 11 2.35 2.36 -1.48
C VAL A 11 2.38 2.22 0.02
N ASP A 12 1.49 2.94 0.71
CA ASP A 12 1.45 2.95 2.16
C ASP A 12 0.99 1.57 2.66
N GLU A 13 1.66 1.04 3.67
CA GLU A 13 1.41 -0.27 4.29
C GLU A 13 1.56 -1.49 3.36
N VAL A 14 1.87 -1.26 2.08
CA VAL A 14 2.21 -2.31 1.11
C VAL A 14 3.70 -2.28 0.76
N ILE A 15 4.22 -1.12 0.38
CA ILE A 15 5.64 -0.95 0.03
C ILE A 15 6.45 -0.47 1.23
N CYS A 16 5.88 0.45 2.02
CA CYS A 16 6.50 1.01 3.22
C CYS A 16 5.44 1.36 4.27
N PHE A 17 5.88 1.51 5.52
CA PHE A 17 5.13 2.32 6.47
C PHE A 17 5.69 3.74 6.38
N GLU A 18 4.83 4.71 6.08
CA GLU A 18 5.16 6.11 6.20
C GLU A 18 5.28 6.52 7.69
N GLY A 19 5.91 7.66 7.95
CA GLY A 19 6.19 8.13 9.31
C GLY A 19 4.96 8.67 10.07
N PHE A 20 3.75 8.21 9.78
CA PHE A 20 2.54 8.67 10.46
C PHE A 20 2.52 8.26 11.92
N LEU A 21 2.87 7.01 12.22
CA LEU A 21 2.98 6.52 13.60
C LEU A 21 4.10 7.26 14.37
N ASP A 22 5.22 7.57 13.71
CA ASP A 22 6.30 8.39 14.30
C ASP A 22 5.77 9.79 14.65
N ALA A 23 4.92 10.38 13.78
CA ALA A 23 4.30 11.67 14.06
C ALA A 23 3.33 11.60 15.25
N VAL A 24 2.54 10.53 15.38
CA VAL A 24 1.69 10.29 16.56
C VAL A 24 2.52 10.18 17.83
N ASN A 25 3.58 9.36 17.80
CA ASN A 25 4.47 9.17 18.93
C ASN A 25 5.15 10.46 19.38
N ASP A 26 5.67 11.23 18.42
CA ASP A 26 6.33 12.51 18.71
C ASP A 26 5.36 13.56 19.27
N PHE A 27 4.14 13.59 18.77
CA PHE A 27 3.11 14.54 19.22
C PHE A 27 2.63 14.23 20.64
N LEU A 28 2.42 12.96 20.95
CA LEU A 28 1.92 12.50 22.26
C LEU A 28 3.03 12.22 23.28
N GLY A 29 4.30 12.14 22.87
CA GLY A 29 5.40 11.68 23.71
C GLY A 29 5.30 10.18 24.05
N THR A 30 4.80 9.35 23.13
CA THR A 30 4.59 7.91 23.30
C THR A 30 5.62 7.09 22.51
N THR A 31 5.54 5.77 22.60
CA THR A 31 6.41 4.81 21.89
C THR A 31 5.62 3.64 21.32
N TYR A 32 4.43 3.92 20.82
CA TYR A 32 3.60 2.91 20.16
C TYR A 32 4.34 2.22 19.02
N GLN A 33 4.07 0.94 18.87
CA GLN A 33 4.51 0.14 17.73
C GLN A 33 3.30 -0.12 16.81
N ILE A 34 3.55 -0.38 15.52
CA ILE A 34 2.48 -0.61 14.56
C ILE A 34 1.58 -1.81 14.94
N ASP A 35 2.15 -2.80 15.62
CA ASP A 35 1.42 -3.99 16.05
C ASP A 35 0.51 -3.76 17.26
N ASP A 36 0.60 -2.58 17.91
CA ASP A 36 -0.31 -2.18 18.98
C ASP A 36 -1.71 -1.80 18.47
N PHE A 37 -1.86 -1.65 17.15
CA PHE A 37 -3.08 -1.19 16.51
C PHE A 37 -3.80 -2.30 15.72
N THR A 38 -5.11 -2.13 15.62
CA THR A 38 -6.00 -2.90 14.75
C THR A 38 -6.84 -1.99 13.85
N ASP A 39 -6.89 -0.71 14.16
CA ASP A 39 -7.64 0.30 13.44
C ASP A 39 -6.78 0.94 12.35
N TYR A 40 -7.35 1.15 11.18
CA TYR A 40 -6.67 1.82 10.07
C TYR A 40 -6.32 3.28 10.40
N PHE A 41 -7.25 4.01 11.04
CA PHE A 41 -7.04 5.40 11.44
C PHE A 41 -6.45 5.46 12.86
N ILE A 42 -5.13 5.38 12.95
CA ILE A 42 -4.39 5.39 14.23
C ILE A 42 -4.67 6.69 15.01
N ASP A 43 -4.80 7.83 14.34
CA ASP A 43 -5.06 9.12 14.96
C ASP A 43 -6.46 9.18 15.60
N GLU A 44 -7.47 8.53 15.03
CA GLU A 44 -8.82 8.50 15.62
C GLU A 44 -8.86 7.77 16.98
N VAL A 45 -7.96 6.80 17.19
CA VAL A 45 -7.90 6.01 18.44
C VAL A 45 -6.84 6.50 19.43
N THR A 46 -5.93 7.39 19.00
CA THR A 46 -4.83 7.87 19.86
C THR A 46 -4.92 9.35 20.20
N ILE A 47 -5.33 10.21 19.24
CA ILE A 47 -5.33 11.66 19.43
C ILE A 47 -6.62 12.12 20.12
N PRO A 48 -6.53 12.83 21.27
CA PRO A 48 -7.70 13.44 21.88
C PRO A 48 -8.40 14.39 20.90
N LYS A 49 -9.73 14.35 20.87
CA LYS A 49 -10.54 15.14 19.91
C LYS A 49 -10.23 16.63 19.95
N GLU A 50 -9.98 17.16 21.15
CA GLU A 50 -9.61 18.56 21.37
C GLU A 50 -8.24 18.95 20.82
N GLN A 51 -7.36 17.97 20.58
CA GLN A 51 -6.01 18.18 20.03
C GLN A 51 -5.92 17.81 18.53
N PHE A 52 -7.01 17.31 17.95
CA PHE A 52 -6.97 16.78 16.58
C PHE A 52 -6.52 17.84 15.55
N GLN A 53 -7.02 19.07 15.67
CA GLN A 53 -6.61 20.14 14.75
C GLN A 53 -5.12 20.50 14.91
N GLU A 54 -4.64 20.56 16.15
CA GLU A 54 -3.22 20.81 16.43
C GLU A 54 -2.34 19.68 15.86
N PHE A 55 -2.79 18.44 16.01
CA PHE A 55 -2.10 17.30 15.41
C PHE A 55 -2.06 17.38 13.87
N GLN A 56 -3.15 17.74 13.20
CA GLN A 56 -3.15 17.91 11.75
C GLN A 56 -2.14 19.00 11.30
N GLU A 57 -2.06 20.11 12.01
CA GLU A 57 -1.06 21.15 11.75
C GLU A 57 0.39 20.68 12.00
N PHE A 58 0.59 19.82 13.00
CA PHE A 58 1.87 19.20 13.30
C PHE A 58 2.30 18.24 12.18
N VAL A 59 1.41 17.39 11.70
CA VAL A 59 1.66 16.45 10.58
C VAL A 59 1.95 17.20 9.29
N ARG A 60 1.20 18.27 8.98
CA ARG A 60 1.39 19.09 7.77
C ARG A 60 2.82 19.59 7.59
N LYS A 61 3.53 19.86 8.68
CA LYS A 61 4.91 20.39 8.67
C LYS A 61 5.96 19.30 8.42
N ARG A 62 5.58 18.03 8.47
CA ARG A 62 6.49 16.88 8.37
C ARG A 62 6.55 16.32 6.95
N ASN A 63 7.67 15.70 6.63
CA ASN A 63 7.76 14.77 5.53
C ASN A 63 7.58 13.37 6.08
N LEU A 64 6.39 12.79 5.89
CA LEU A 64 6.07 11.46 6.40
C LEU A 64 6.91 10.35 5.75
N TYR A 65 7.55 10.62 4.61
CA TYR A 65 8.41 9.66 3.91
C TYR A 65 9.91 9.85 4.20
N GLU A 66 10.29 10.79 5.04
CA GLU A 66 11.71 11.07 5.33
C GLU A 66 12.41 9.87 5.98
N THR A 67 11.71 9.16 6.87
CA THR A 67 12.23 7.99 7.58
C THR A 67 11.64 6.67 7.07
N ALA A 68 10.71 6.72 6.10
CA ALA A 68 10.04 5.54 5.57
C ALA A 68 11.04 4.57 4.94
N LYS A 69 10.93 3.30 5.32
CA LYS A 69 11.77 2.22 4.79
C LYS A 69 10.88 1.23 4.05
N LEU A 70 11.44 0.65 2.99
CA LEU A 70 10.79 -0.47 2.31
C LEU A 70 10.49 -1.60 3.31
N LEU A 71 9.34 -2.22 3.16
CA LEU A 71 9.00 -3.43 3.90
C LEU A 71 9.95 -4.58 3.53
N PRO A 72 10.17 -5.54 4.45
CA PRO A 72 11.07 -6.66 4.21
C PRO A 72 10.73 -7.39 2.89
N GLY A 73 11.73 -7.60 2.05
CA GLY A 73 11.59 -8.29 0.75
C GLY A 73 10.93 -7.48 -0.37
N ALA A 74 10.47 -6.25 -0.11
CA ALA A 74 9.81 -5.42 -1.13
C ALA A 74 10.72 -5.13 -2.32
N GLN A 75 11.93 -4.70 -2.09
CA GLN A 75 12.86 -4.30 -3.15
C GLN A 75 13.16 -5.44 -4.10
N GLU A 76 13.52 -6.60 -3.56
CA GLU A 76 13.90 -7.78 -4.32
C GLU A 76 12.70 -8.35 -5.10
N THR A 77 11.55 -8.43 -4.43
CA THR A 77 10.34 -8.97 -5.06
C THR A 77 9.82 -8.03 -6.16
N ILE A 78 9.79 -6.72 -5.94
CA ILE A 78 9.40 -5.73 -6.95
C ILE A 78 10.35 -5.78 -8.15
N ALA A 79 11.66 -5.89 -7.93
CA ALA A 79 12.63 -6.04 -9.01
C ALA A 79 12.35 -7.30 -9.85
N ALA A 80 12.07 -8.44 -9.22
CA ALA A 80 11.73 -9.68 -9.92
C ALA A 80 10.39 -9.57 -10.66
N LEU A 81 9.39 -8.92 -10.06
CA LEU A 81 8.08 -8.68 -10.69
C LEU A 81 8.18 -7.82 -11.94
N ARG A 82 9.08 -6.81 -12.00
CA ARG A 82 9.31 -5.96 -13.18
C ARG A 82 9.72 -6.76 -14.42
N GLU A 83 10.36 -7.90 -14.25
CA GLU A 83 10.71 -8.78 -15.38
C GLU A 83 9.47 -9.40 -16.03
N LYS A 84 8.36 -9.53 -15.29
CA LYS A 84 7.14 -10.22 -15.70
C LYS A 84 5.94 -9.29 -15.90
N TYR A 85 5.93 -8.13 -15.23
CA TYR A 85 4.81 -7.19 -15.18
C TYR A 85 5.25 -5.78 -15.56
N GLU A 86 4.31 -5.00 -16.11
CA GLU A 86 4.40 -3.54 -16.13
C GLU A 86 3.82 -3.03 -14.81
N ILE A 87 4.66 -2.43 -13.96
CA ILE A 87 4.28 -2.00 -12.61
C ILE A 87 3.82 -0.56 -12.61
N PHE A 88 2.68 -0.32 -11.96
CA PHE A 88 2.12 1.00 -11.67
C PHE A 88 1.91 1.14 -10.16
N PHE A 89 2.28 2.28 -9.61
CA PHE A 89 1.86 2.64 -8.26
C PHE A 89 0.46 3.23 -8.29
N LEU A 90 -0.44 2.77 -7.41
CA LEU A 90 -1.81 3.25 -7.30
C LEU A 90 -2.09 3.61 -5.85
N SER A 91 -1.91 4.87 -5.47
CA SER A 91 -1.98 5.31 -4.09
C SER A 91 -2.79 6.60 -3.93
N SER A 92 -3.39 6.79 -2.75
CA SER A 92 -4.01 8.05 -2.37
C SER A 92 -2.96 8.98 -1.73
N CYS A 93 -3.08 10.27 -2.00
CA CYS A 93 -2.28 11.32 -1.38
C CYS A 93 -3.17 12.44 -0.81
N VAL A 94 -4.46 12.20 -0.65
CA VAL A 94 -5.39 13.20 -0.13
C VAL A 94 -5.67 12.91 1.33
N ASN A 95 -5.30 13.85 2.21
CA ASN A 95 -5.77 13.87 3.57
C ASN A 95 -7.14 14.58 3.62
N PRO A 96 -8.24 13.87 3.95
CA PRO A 96 -9.58 14.47 3.97
C PRO A 96 -9.74 15.54 5.06
N PHE A 97 -8.89 15.55 6.08
CA PHE A 97 -8.89 16.52 7.17
C PHE A 97 -7.98 17.72 6.89
N ASP A 98 -7.14 17.64 5.85
CA ASP A 98 -6.22 18.71 5.45
C ASP A 98 -6.02 18.72 3.92
N LEU A 99 -7.02 19.24 3.21
CA LEU A 99 -6.96 19.31 1.75
C LEU A 99 -5.83 20.21 1.24
N GLU A 100 -5.53 21.31 1.94
CA GLU A 100 -4.44 22.23 1.57
C GLU A 100 -3.07 21.57 1.74
N GLY A 101 -2.86 20.81 2.83
CA GLY A 101 -1.63 20.05 3.08
C GLY A 101 -1.43 18.87 2.14
N SER A 102 -2.49 18.40 1.49
CA SER A 102 -2.41 17.24 0.59
C SER A 102 -1.41 17.41 -0.54
N GLY A 103 -1.21 18.64 -1.05
CA GLY A 103 -0.20 18.91 -2.08
C GLY A 103 1.23 18.50 -1.66
N LYS A 104 1.57 18.69 -0.38
CA LYS A 104 2.86 18.24 0.17
C LYS A 104 2.94 16.71 0.21
N LEU A 105 1.88 16.01 0.58
CA LEU A 105 1.85 14.55 0.56
C LEU A 105 2.10 13.97 -0.83
N PHE A 106 1.53 14.58 -1.89
CA PHE A 106 1.84 14.20 -3.27
C PHE A 106 3.32 14.34 -3.58
N GLN A 107 3.91 15.49 -3.21
CA GLN A 107 5.32 15.75 -3.47
C GLN A 107 6.24 14.80 -2.71
N ASP A 108 5.98 14.59 -1.42
CA ASP A 108 6.80 13.77 -0.55
C ASP A 108 6.76 12.29 -1.01
N LYS A 109 5.58 11.74 -1.29
CA LYS A 109 5.41 10.38 -1.82
C LYS A 109 6.07 10.22 -3.19
N TYR A 110 5.89 11.18 -4.10
CA TYR A 110 6.56 11.18 -5.39
C TYR A 110 8.08 11.13 -5.25
N ASN A 111 8.66 11.98 -4.39
CA ASN A 111 10.10 12.04 -4.15
C ASN A 111 10.61 10.73 -3.52
N TYR A 112 9.88 10.18 -2.57
CA TYR A 112 10.20 8.89 -1.95
C TYR A 112 10.26 7.76 -2.99
N LEU A 113 9.22 7.60 -3.79
CA LEU A 113 9.17 6.56 -4.83
C LEU A 113 10.30 6.73 -5.85
N ARG A 114 10.58 7.97 -6.26
CA ARG A 114 11.67 8.28 -7.20
C ARG A 114 13.05 7.92 -6.66
N SER A 115 13.28 8.13 -5.37
CA SER A 115 14.58 7.83 -4.74
C SER A 115 14.74 6.35 -4.37
N THR A 116 13.65 5.70 -3.97
CA THR A 116 13.69 4.34 -3.40
C THR A 116 13.53 3.25 -4.46
N LEU A 117 12.67 3.50 -5.47
CA LEU A 117 12.39 2.57 -6.58
C LEU A 117 12.60 3.26 -7.93
N PRO A 118 13.83 3.75 -8.22
CA PRO A 118 14.14 4.60 -9.38
C PRO A 118 13.89 3.92 -10.72
N ASP A 119 13.83 2.61 -10.73
CA ASP A 119 13.62 1.79 -11.93
C ASP A 119 12.16 1.78 -12.40
N ILE A 120 11.20 2.27 -11.62
CA ILE A 120 9.81 2.43 -12.06
C ILE A 120 9.63 3.86 -12.53
N HIS A 121 9.27 4.00 -13.82
CA HIS A 121 9.13 5.32 -14.44
C HIS A 121 7.99 6.13 -13.79
N PRO A 122 8.18 7.44 -13.50
CA PRO A 122 7.14 8.26 -12.86
C PRO A 122 5.83 8.38 -13.66
N GLY A 123 5.86 8.12 -14.96
CA GLY A 123 4.65 8.00 -15.79
C GLY A 123 3.74 6.85 -15.38
N ASN A 124 4.23 5.91 -14.55
CA ASN A 124 3.48 4.80 -13.99
C ASN A 124 2.97 5.09 -12.56
N TYR A 125 3.04 6.34 -12.09
CA TYR A 125 2.50 6.74 -10.78
C TYR A 125 1.09 7.28 -10.94
N ILE A 126 0.12 6.63 -10.32
CA ILE A 126 -1.30 6.99 -10.34
C ILE A 126 -1.70 7.39 -8.93
N PHE A 127 -1.85 8.68 -8.70
CA PHE A 127 -2.31 9.21 -7.42
C PHE A 127 -3.80 9.54 -7.49
N THR A 128 -4.63 8.73 -6.83
CA THR A 128 -6.08 8.91 -6.78
C THR A 128 -6.68 8.21 -5.57
N SER A 129 -7.70 8.82 -4.97
CA SER A 129 -8.54 8.16 -3.97
C SER A 129 -9.65 7.30 -4.61
N ALA A 130 -9.87 7.46 -5.92
CA ALA A 130 -10.85 6.69 -6.68
C ALA A 130 -10.24 5.42 -7.30
N LYS A 131 -9.54 4.61 -6.48
CA LYS A 131 -8.84 3.40 -6.94
C LYS A 131 -9.75 2.42 -7.67
N HIS A 132 -11.04 2.38 -7.33
CA HIS A 132 -12.05 1.54 -7.98
C HIS A 132 -12.30 1.83 -9.46
N LEU A 133 -11.84 2.98 -9.98
CA LEU A 133 -11.95 3.32 -11.40
C LEU A 133 -10.78 2.76 -12.22
N ILE A 134 -9.72 2.30 -11.58
CA ILE A 134 -8.50 1.84 -12.26
C ILE A 134 -8.51 0.31 -12.33
N HIS A 135 -8.28 -0.22 -13.54
CA HIS A 135 -8.29 -1.65 -13.82
C HIS A 135 -6.93 -2.14 -14.27
N ALA A 136 -6.56 -3.35 -13.86
CA ALA A 136 -5.35 -4.04 -14.28
C ALA A 136 -5.51 -5.56 -14.27
N ASN A 137 -4.46 -6.27 -14.66
CA ASN A 137 -4.43 -7.72 -14.54
C ASN A 137 -4.27 -8.16 -13.08
N VAL A 138 -3.46 -7.43 -12.31
CA VAL A 138 -3.19 -7.72 -10.90
C VAL A 138 -3.26 -6.43 -10.10
N GLN A 139 -3.85 -6.50 -8.90
CA GLN A 139 -3.82 -5.41 -7.93
C GLN A 139 -3.41 -5.95 -6.55
N ILE A 140 -2.52 -5.23 -5.88
CA ILE A 140 -2.10 -5.48 -4.49
C ILE A 140 -2.41 -4.24 -3.67
N ASP A 141 -3.17 -4.40 -2.59
CA ASP A 141 -3.59 -3.32 -1.69
C ASP A 141 -3.81 -3.92 -0.30
N ASP A 142 -3.60 -3.17 0.77
CA ASP A 142 -3.83 -3.58 2.15
C ASP A 142 -5.29 -3.38 2.59
N LEU A 143 -6.05 -2.54 1.87
CA LEU A 143 -7.46 -2.28 2.14
C LEU A 143 -8.35 -3.06 1.18
N LEU A 144 -9.10 -4.03 1.72
CA LEU A 144 -10.03 -4.85 0.95
C LEU A 144 -11.01 -4.03 0.10
N LYS A 145 -11.45 -2.86 0.59
CA LYS A 145 -12.36 -1.96 -0.14
C LYS A 145 -11.76 -1.34 -1.41
N ASN A 146 -10.43 -1.25 -1.48
CA ASN A 146 -9.71 -0.67 -2.61
C ASN A 146 -9.49 -1.68 -3.74
N LEU A 147 -9.55 -2.98 -3.44
CA LEU A 147 -9.40 -4.03 -4.44
C LEU A 147 -10.60 -4.01 -5.37
N ASN A 148 -10.33 -3.99 -6.67
CA ASN A 148 -11.35 -3.84 -7.69
C ASN A 148 -11.76 -5.20 -8.27
N ASP A 149 -13.03 -5.58 -8.11
CA ASP A 149 -13.58 -6.87 -8.54
C ASP A 149 -13.49 -7.11 -10.07
N ASN A 150 -13.18 -6.07 -10.84
CA ASN A 150 -12.94 -6.19 -12.28
C ASN A 150 -11.49 -6.57 -12.63
N ASN A 151 -10.58 -6.59 -11.67
CA ASN A 151 -9.21 -7.06 -11.88
C ASN A 151 -9.18 -8.59 -11.94
N THR A 152 -8.25 -9.14 -12.74
CA THR A 152 -8.15 -10.60 -12.89
C THR A 152 -7.65 -11.29 -11.62
N VAL A 153 -6.67 -10.66 -10.95
CA VAL A 153 -6.09 -11.15 -9.70
C VAL A 153 -6.09 -10.00 -8.69
N GLN A 154 -6.64 -10.26 -7.52
CA GLN A 154 -6.68 -9.32 -6.41
C GLN A 154 -5.95 -9.93 -5.22
N ILE A 155 -5.01 -9.19 -4.64
CA ILE A 155 -4.20 -9.66 -3.52
C ILE A 155 -4.36 -8.68 -2.37
N LEU A 156 -4.86 -9.16 -1.22
CA LEU A 156 -4.84 -8.43 0.03
C LEU A 156 -3.47 -8.60 0.67
N PHE A 157 -2.71 -7.49 0.74
CA PHE A 157 -1.44 -7.47 1.45
C PHE A 157 -1.69 -7.44 2.96
N PRO A 158 -0.98 -8.23 3.77
CA PRO A 158 -1.18 -8.25 5.22
C PRO A 158 -0.73 -6.93 5.86
N SER A 159 -1.60 -6.33 6.66
CA SER A 159 -1.32 -5.16 7.48
C SER A 159 -1.90 -5.33 8.89
N TYR A 160 -1.50 -4.44 9.81
CA TYR A 160 -1.98 -4.46 11.20
C TYR A 160 -3.49 -4.33 11.32
N HIS A 161 -4.14 -3.56 10.44
CA HIS A 161 -5.57 -3.24 10.47
C HIS A 161 -6.48 -4.23 9.70
N ASN A 162 -5.91 -5.18 8.93
CA ASN A 162 -6.72 -6.12 8.15
C ASN A 162 -6.65 -7.57 8.66
N ARG A 163 -6.16 -7.77 9.90
CA ARG A 163 -6.01 -9.09 10.52
C ARG A 163 -7.35 -9.81 10.68
N ASP A 164 -8.42 -9.06 10.90
CA ASP A 164 -9.77 -9.58 11.16
C ASP A 164 -10.56 -9.89 9.89
N VAL A 165 -10.06 -9.54 8.71
CA VAL A 165 -10.68 -9.92 7.43
C VAL A 165 -10.69 -11.44 7.32
N THR A 166 -11.87 -12.03 7.19
CA THR A 166 -12.04 -13.48 7.19
C THR A 166 -11.81 -14.09 5.80
N GLU A 167 -11.44 -15.37 5.76
CA GLU A 167 -11.31 -16.11 4.50
C GLU A 167 -12.65 -16.21 3.75
N GLU A 168 -13.79 -16.16 4.44
CA GLU A 168 -15.12 -16.13 3.82
C GLU A 168 -15.34 -14.81 3.06
N GLU A 169 -14.93 -13.68 3.62
CA GLU A 169 -15.02 -12.36 2.97
C GLU A 169 -14.12 -12.29 1.74
N LEU A 170 -12.90 -12.82 1.85
CA LEU A 170 -11.97 -12.90 0.71
C LEU A 170 -12.52 -13.78 -0.40
N ALA A 171 -13.06 -14.95 -0.06
CA ALA A 171 -13.62 -15.87 -1.03
C ALA A 171 -14.84 -15.28 -1.78
N LYS A 172 -15.70 -14.53 -1.10
CA LYS A 172 -16.84 -13.84 -1.72
C LYS A 172 -16.42 -12.84 -2.81
N ARG A 173 -15.23 -12.27 -2.69
CA ARG A 173 -14.68 -11.28 -3.62
C ARG A 173 -13.58 -11.84 -4.53
N ASN A 174 -13.29 -13.14 -4.43
CA ASN A 174 -12.18 -13.78 -5.15
C ASN A 174 -10.83 -13.09 -4.90
N VAL A 175 -10.57 -12.72 -3.66
CA VAL A 175 -9.33 -12.07 -3.21
C VAL A 175 -8.41 -13.12 -2.61
N ILE A 176 -7.12 -13.04 -2.92
CA ILE A 176 -6.06 -13.89 -2.36
C ILE A 176 -5.37 -13.11 -1.24
N ARG A 177 -5.17 -13.71 -0.08
CA ARG A 177 -4.38 -13.12 0.98
C ARG A 177 -2.89 -13.47 0.80
N ALA A 178 -2.02 -12.46 0.87
CA ALA A 178 -0.57 -12.67 0.84
C ALA A 178 -0.02 -12.92 2.26
N GLY A 179 -0.48 -13.98 2.90
CA GLY A 179 -0.09 -14.31 4.28
C GLY A 179 -0.84 -13.49 5.34
N THR A 180 -0.39 -13.59 6.59
CA THR A 180 -1.03 -12.97 7.76
C THR A 180 -0.12 -12.01 8.53
N ASP A 181 1.16 -11.93 8.16
CA ASP A 181 2.16 -11.04 8.77
C ASP A 181 2.81 -10.19 7.67
N TRP A 182 2.70 -8.87 7.78
CA TRP A 182 3.26 -7.92 6.83
C TRP A 182 4.79 -8.09 6.64
N ARG A 183 5.50 -8.62 7.63
CA ARG A 183 6.95 -8.87 7.57
C ARG A 183 7.32 -9.93 6.53
N HIS A 184 6.38 -10.81 6.20
CA HIS A 184 6.51 -11.87 5.20
C HIS A 184 5.63 -11.65 3.96
N GLY A 185 4.85 -10.56 3.93
CA GLY A 185 3.89 -10.27 2.85
C GLY A 185 4.53 -10.31 1.46
N TRP A 186 5.70 -9.73 1.28
CA TRP A 186 6.40 -9.71 -0.01
C TRP A 186 6.94 -11.08 -0.43
N GLU A 187 7.33 -11.93 0.52
CA GLU A 187 7.68 -13.33 0.22
C GLU A 187 6.46 -14.09 -0.32
N GLU A 188 5.29 -13.91 0.30
CA GLU A 188 4.04 -14.54 -0.15
C GLU A 188 3.58 -13.98 -1.50
N VAL A 189 3.67 -12.68 -1.72
CA VAL A 189 3.42 -12.07 -3.06
C VAL A 189 4.33 -12.71 -4.12
N GLY A 190 5.61 -12.90 -3.81
CA GLY A 190 6.54 -13.58 -4.70
C GLY A 190 6.10 -15.00 -5.05
N LYS A 191 5.66 -15.80 -4.05
CA LYS A 191 5.13 -17.15 -4.26
C LYS A 191 3.86 -17.13 -5.14
N ILE A 192 2.96 -16.17 -4.91
CA ILE A 192 1.71 -16.05 -5.67
C ILE A 192 1.98 -15.66 -7.13
N LEU A 193 2.86 -14.71 -7.40
CA LEU A 193 2.98 -14.09 -8.72
C LEU A 193 4.16 -14.57 -9.56
N LEU A 194 5.21 -15.11 -8.96
CA LEU A 194 6.44 -15.53 -9.66
C LEU A 194 6.55 -17.04 -9.81
N ASP A 195 5.93 -17.84 -8.92
CA ASP A 195 5.94 -19.30 -9.04
C ASP A 195 5.07 -19.73 -10.23
N GLU A 196 5.67 -20.42 -11.20
CA GLU A 196 4.99 -20.96 -12.37
C GLU A 196 3.93 -22.03 -12.03
N LYS A 197 4.03 -22.63 -10.85
CA LYS A 197 3.07 -23.60 -10.32
C LYS A 197 1.87 -22.94 -9.64
N SER A 198 1.95 -21.64 -9.38
CA SER A 198 0.84 -20.92 -8.75
C SER A 198 -0.40 -20.94 -9.63
N PRO A 199 -1.60 -21.20 -9.08
CA PRO A 199 -2.85 -21.17 -9.83
C PRO A 199 -3.10 -19.87 -10.58
N VAL A 200 -2.61 -18.74 -10.03
CA VAL A 200 -2.77 -17.41 -10.64
C VAL A 200 -1.78 -17.13 -11.77
N TYR A 201 -0.72 -17.96 -11.92
CA TYR A 201 0.27 -17.77 -12.99
C TYR A 201 -0.33 -17.84 -14.39
N THR A 202 -1.30 -18.69 -14.60
CA THR A 202 -2.01 -18.84 -15.88
C THR A 202 -3.06 -17.75 -16.09
N LEU A 203 -3.72 -17.29 -15.04
CA LEU A 203 -4.77 -16.26 -15.11
C LEU A 203 -4.24 -14.92 -15.61
N ARG A 204 -3.02 -14.55 -15.24
CA ARG A 204 -2.38 -13.30 -15.66
C ARG A 204 -2.05 -13.21 -17.15
N ARG A 205 -1.99 -14.35 -17.87
CA ARG A 205 -1.68 -14.45 -19.31
C ARG A 205 -2.91 -14.48 -20.20
N GLY A 206 -4.07 -14.66 -19.61
CA GLY A 206 -5.31 -14.82 -20.33
C GLY A 206 -6.10 -13.53 -20.45
N ARG A 207 -5.92 -12.81 -21.51
CA ARG A 207 -6.93 -12.22 -22.42
C ARG A 207 -6.30 -11.25 -23.37
#